data_416b2959b4c9893bb24ff4ea5906a67a
#
_entry.id   416b2959b4c9893bb24ff4ea5906a67a
#
_cell.length_a   1.000
_cell.length_b   1.000
_cell.length_c   1.000
_cell.angle_alpha   90.00
_cell.angle_beta   90.00
_cell.angle_gamma   90.00
#
_symmetry.space_group_name_H-M   'P 1'
#
loop_
_entity.id
_entity.type
_entity.pdbx_description
1 polymer ?
#
loop_
_entity_poly.entity_id
_entity_poly.type
_entity_poly.pdbx_seq_one_letter_code
_entity_poly.pdbx_strand_id
1 'polypeptide(L)'
;MDRLPEPLLDAASAVAGCGPAFVCQFLEALADGGVACGLPRENAYRYGAQMLLGTASLLLATGNHPGQLKDAVCSPGGTTIQGVRVLEERGLRAAVMDAVL
;
A
#
# COMPACT_ATOMS: atom_id res chain seq x y z
N MET A 1 2.53 -2.38 -23.48
CA MET A 1 3.39 -1.50 -22.67
C MET A 1 3.26 -0.06 -23.17
N ASP A 2 3.10 0.86 -22.26
CA ASP A 2 2.94 2.27 -22.61
C ASP A 2 4.25 2.89 -23.06
N ARG A 3 4.16 3.79 -24.02
CA ARG A 3 5.30 4.60 -24.42
C ARG A 3 5.19 5.97 -23.76
N LEU A 4 6.22 6.35 -23.03
CA LEU A 4 6.27 7.63 -22.34
C LEU A 4 7.33 8.53 -22.96
N PRO A 5 7.08 9.87 -22.98
CA PRO A 5 8.13 10.82 -23.30
C PRO A 5 9.33 10.62 -22.36
N GLU A 6 10.53 10.80 -22.92
CA GLU A 6 11.78 10.60 -22.16
C GLU A 6 11.80 11.34 -20.81
N PRO A 7 11.31 12.60 -20.70
CA PRO A 7 11.31 13.29 -19.41
C PRO A 7 10.48 12.60 -18.32
N LEU A 8 9.57 11.68 -18.68
CA LEU A 8 8.73 10.97 -17.72
C LEU A 8 9.26 9.59 -17.36
N LEU A 9 10.34 9.11 -18.02
CA LEU A 9 10.89 7.78 -17.75
C LEU A 9 11.43 7.66 -16.34
N ASP A 10 12.08 8.69 -15.81
CA ASP A 10 12.60 8.68 -14.45
C ASP A 10 11.47 8.58 -13.41
N ALA A 11 10.38 9.32 -13.63
CA ALA A 11 9.22 9.25 -12.74
C ALA A 11 8.57 7.87 -12.79
N ALA A 12 8.43 7.28 -13.99
CA ALA A 12 7.90 5.93 -14.14
C ALA A 12 8.80 4.90 -13.47
N SER A 13 10.13 5.05 -13.59
CA SER A 13 11.10 4.20 -12.89
C SER A 13 10.98 4.30 -11.37
N ALA A 14 10.77 5.51 -10.84
CA ALA A 14 10.60 5.69 -9.40
C ALA A 14 9.36 4.96 -8.90
N VAL A 15 8.25 5.02 -9.64
CA VAL A 15 7.02 4.33 -9.25
C VAL A 15 7.16 2.82 -9.40
N ALA A 16 7.58 2.34 -10.57
CA ALA A 16 7.59 0.90 -10.87
C ALA A 16 8.87 0.20 -10.45
N GLY A 17 10.00 0.87 -10.55
CA GLY A 17 11.31 0.27 -10.22
C GLY A 17 11.69 0.37 -8.75
N CYS A 18 11.40 1.50 -8.12
CA CYS A 18 11.68 1.71 -6.68
C CYS A 18 10.49 1.28 -5.80
N GLY A 19 9.28 1.26 -6.36
CA GLY A 19 8.07 0.88 -5.65
C GLY A 19 8.16 -0.43 -4.89
N PRO A 20 8.76 -1.49 -5.44
CA PRO A 20 8.91 -2.75 -4.70
C PRO A 20 9.62 -2.60 -3.36
N ALA A 21 10.67 -1.75 -3.28
CA ALA A 21 11.35 -1.50 -2.01
C ALA A 21 10.43 -0.78 -1.01
N PHE A 22 9.65 0.19 -1.48
CA PHE A 22 8.70 0.92 -0.64
C PHE A 22 7.59 0.00 -0.13
N VAL A 23 7.09 -0.89 -0.99
CA VAL A 23 6.09 -1.89 -0.61
C VAL A 23 6.66 -2.86 0.42
N CYS A 24 7.92 -3.26 0.29
CA CYS A 24 8.56 -4.12 1.27
C CYS A 24 8.66 -3.45 2.64
N GLN A 25 8.97 -2.16 2.68
CA GLN A 25 8.97 -1.39 3.94
C GLN A 25 7.57 -1.35 4.55
N PHE A 26 6.57 -1.11 3.72
CA PHE A 26 5.18 -1.12 4.17
C PHE A 26 4.79 -2.49 4.72
N LEU A 27 5.14 -3.56 4.02
CA LEU A 27 4.85 -4.93 4.45
C LEU A 27 5.54 -5.26 5.76
N GLU A 28 6.81 -4.86 5.91
CA GLU A 28 7.52 -5.07 7.18
C GLU A 28 6.82 -4.37 8.34
N ALA A 29 6.41 -3.12 8.14
CA ALA A 29 5.73 -2.35 9.18
C ALA A 29 4.36 -2.98 9.52
N LEU A 30 3.62 -3.41 8.50
CA LEU A 30 2.35 -4.07 8.70
C LEU A 30 2.50 -5.38 9.46
N ALA A 31 3.51 -6.17 9.09
CA ALA A 31 3.83 -7.43 9.77
C ALA A 31 4.28 -7.19 11.21
N ASP A 32 5.10 -6.17 11.45
CA ASP A 32 5.54 -5.82 12.80
C ASP A 32 4.35 -5.44 13.69
N GLY A 33 3.39 -4.72 13.13
CA GLY A 33 2.15 -4.41 13.84
C GLY A 33 1.37 -5.68 14.21
N GLY A 34 1.27 -6.63 13.27
CA GLY A 34 0.64 -7.91 13.52
C GLY A 34 1.35 -8.71 14.61
N VAL A 35 2.67 -8.73 14.59
CA VAL A 35 3.48 -9.41 15.60
C VAL A 35 3.27 -8.75 16.96
N ALA A 36 3.21 -7.43 17.03
CA ALA A 36 2.92 -6.71 18.27
C ALA A 36 1.56 -7.11 18.86
N CYS A 37 0.62 -7.51 18.00
CA CYS A 37 -0.70 -8.00 18.41
C CYS A 37 -0.73 -9.52 18.67
N GLY A 38 0.40 -10.21 18.58
CA GLY A 38 0.51 -11.63 18.89
C GLY A 38 0.50 -12.57 17.68
N LEU A 39 0.46 -12.04 16.47
CA LEU A 39 0.50 -12.89 15.27
C LEU A 39 1.91 -13.42 15.04
N PRO A 40 2.12 -14.73 14.77
CA PRO A 40 3.44 -15.23 14.42
C PRO A 40 3.99 -14.51 13.19
N ARG A 41 5.28 -14.21 13.20
CA ARG A 41 5.90 -13.41 12.15
C ARG A 41 5.73 -14.02 10.77
N GLU A 42 5.90 -15.31 10.63
CA GLU A 42 5.73 -16.00 9.34
C GLU A 42 4.33 -15.81 8.77
N ASN A 43 3.32 -15.93 9.63
CA ASN A 43 1.93 -15.68 9.23
C ASN A 43 1.70 -14.23 8.84
N ALA A 44 2.29 -13.29 9.60
CA ALA A 44 2.14 -11.86 9.33
C ALA A 44 2.66 -11.50 7.95
N TYR A 45 3.83 -11.98 7.56
CA TYR A 45 4.39 -11.74 6.23
C TYR A 45 3.56 -12.38 5.14
N ARG A 46 3.18 -13.65 5.31
CA ARG A 46 2.42 -14.38 4.30
C ARG A 46 1.06 -13.74 4.07
N TYR A 47 0.35 -13.41 5.15
CA TYR A 47 -0.97 -12.78 5.05
C TYR A 47 -0.86 -11.39 4.43
N GLY A 48 0.12 -10.61 4.83
CA GLY A 48 0.35 -9.28 4.28
C GLY A 48 0.69 -9.30 2.81
N ALA A 49 1.57 -10.21 2.39
CA ALA A 49 1.95 -10.34 0.98
C ALA A 49 0.76 -10.79 0.12
N GLN A 50 -0.02 -11.75 0.60
CA GLN A 50 -1.22 -12.22 -0.11
C GLN A 50 -2.26 -11.11 -0.23
N MET A 51 -2.44 -10.31 0.82
CA MET A 51 -3.34 -9.15 0.80
C MET A 51 -2.89 -8.14 -0.25
N LEU A 52 -1.61 -7.82 -0.30
CA LEU A 52 -1.06 -6.88 -1.29
C LEU A 52 -1.31 -7.37 -2.71
N LEU A 53 -1.05 -8.66 -2.97
CA LEU A 53 -1.29 -9.26 -4.27
C LEU A 53 -2.77 -9.16 -4.66
N GLY A 54 -3.67 -9.53 -3.76
CA GLY A 54 -5.11 -9.50 -4.03
C GLY A 54 -5.62 -8.09 -4.26
N THR A 55 -5.18 -7.14 -3.45
CA THR A 55 -5.57 -5.73 -3.58
C THR A 55 -5.13 -5.15 -4.91
N ALA A 56 -3.87 -5.35 -5.28
CA ALA A 56 -3.34 -4.86 -6.55
C ALA A 56 -4.05 -5.51 -7.74
N SER A 57 -4.28 -6.82 -7.68
CA SER A 57 -4.98 -7.57 -8.74
C SER A 57 -6.41 -7.04 -8.91
N LEU A 58 -7.11 -6.77 -7.82
CA LEU A 58 -8.48 -6.26 -7.87
C LEU A 58 -8.52 -4.87 -8.50
N LEU A 59 -7.60 -3.99 -8.14
CA LEU A 59 -7.54 -2.65 -8.72
C LEU A 59 -7.26 -2.68 -10.22
N LEU A 60 -6.35 -3.56 -10.64
CA LEU A 60 -6.05 -3.72 -12.08
C LEU A 60 -7.23 -4.31 -12.85
N ALA A 61 -7.93 -5.29 -12.26
CA ALA A 61 -9.05 -5.96 -12.91
C ALA A 61 -10.26 -5.06 -13.05
N THR A 62 -10.55 -4.23 -12.04
CA THR A 62 -11.74 -3.37 -12.03
C THR A 62 -11.50 -2.00 -12.63
N GLY A 63 -10.27 -1.50 -12.61
CA GLY A 63 -9.96 -0.13 -12.98
C GLY A 63 -10.50 0.90 -12.01
N ASN A 64 -10.99 0.48 -10.84
CA ASN A 64 -11.55 1.37 -9.85
C ASN A 64 -10.46 2.23 -9.21
N HIS A 65 -10.84 3.42 -8.78
CA HIS A 65 -9.95 4.29 -8.02
C HIS A 65 -9.63 3.63 -6.67
N PRO A 66 -8.35 3.67 -6.21
CA PRO A 66 -7.99 3.09 -4.93
C PRO A 66 -8.84 3.60 -3.76
N GLY A 67 -9.28 4.85 -3.81
CA GLY A 67 -10.17 5.42 -2.80
C GLY A 67 -11.51 4.72 -2.70
N GLN A 68 -12.05 4.22 -3.81
CA GLN A 68 -13.28 3.45 -3.80
C GLN A 68 -13.11 2.15 -3.02
N LEU A 69 -12.02 1.43 -3.24
CA LEU A 69 -11.76 0.18 -2.53
C LEU A 69 -11.53 0.47 -1.04
N LYS A 70 -10.76 1.52 -0.73
CA LYS A 70 -10.54 1.93 0.64
C LYS A 70 -11.88 2.19 1.35
N ASP A 71 -12.76 2.94 0.73
CA ASP A 71 -14.06 3.26 1.31
C ASP A 71 -14.90 2.01 1.51
N ALA A 72 -14.86 1.08 0.56
CA ALA A 72 -15.64 -0.15 0.63
C ALA A 72 -15.24 -1.04 1.81
N VAL A 73 -13.98 -0.99 2.25
CA VAL A 73 -13.50 -1.80 3.38
C VAL A 73 -13.49 -1.04 4.70
N CYS A 74 -13.93 0.22 4.70
CA CYS A 74 -14.00 1.05 5.91
C CYS A 74 -15.44 1.17 6.36
N SER A 75 -15.90 0.26 7.22
CA SER A 75 -17.23 0.36 7.80
C SER A 75 -17.31 1.49 8.83
N PRO A 76 -18.51 2.10 9.03
CA PRO A 76 -18.66 3.16 10.03
C PRO A 76 -18.24 2.70 11.42
N GLY A 77 -17.32 3.44 12.05
CA GLY A 77 -16.83 3.14 13.39
C GLY A 77 -15.96 1.89 13.48
N GLY A 78 -15.63 1.24 12.37
CA GLY A 78 -14.86 -0.01 12.37
C GLY A 78 -13.37 0.19 12.59
N THR A 79 -12.64 -0.92 12.68
CA THR A 79 -11.20 -0.90 12.95
C THR A 79 -10.41 -0.37 11.76
N THR A 80 -10.84 -0.65 10.54
CA THR A 80 -10.12 -0.20 9.34
C THR A 80 -10.07 1.32 9.24
N ILE A 81 -11.19 2.01 9.46
CA ILE A 81 -11.20 3.47 9.37
C ILE A 81 -10.35 4.10 10.49
N GLN A 82 -10.28 3.48 11.66
CA GLN A 82 -9.41 3.96 12.74
C GLN A 82 -7.94 3.86 12.34
N GLY A 83 -7.56 2.76 11.69
CA GLY A 83 -6.21 2.60 11.15
C GLY A 83 -5.89 3.63 10.06
N VAL A 84 -6.83 3.87 9.15
CA VAL A 84 -6.68 4.89 8.10
C VAL A 84 -6.46 6.26 8.74
N ARG A 85 -7.20 6.60 9.77
CA ARG A 85 -7.04 7.87 10.49
C ARG A 85 -5.63 8.03 11.05
N VAL A 86 -5.09 6.98 11.66
CA VAL A 86 -3.73 7.02 12.18
C VAL A 86 -2.71 7.24 11.07
N LEU A 87 -2.86 6.54 9.95
CA LEU A 87 -1.95 6.70 8.81
C LEU A 87 -2.00 8.11 8.24
N GLU A 88 -3.19 8.70 8.17
CA GLU A 88 -3.32 10.10 7.73
C GLU A 88 -2.64 11.07 8.71
N GLU A 89 -2.85 10.88 10.02
CA GLU A 89 -2.21 11.71 11.04
C GLU A 89 -0.68 11.63 10.99
N ARG A 90 -0.14 10.46 10.65
CA ARG A 90 1.31 10.23 10.59
C ARG A 90 1.90 10.57 9.22
N GLY A 91 1.10 11.03 8.28
CA GLY A 91 1.58 11.56 7.01
C GLY A 91 1.98 10.50 5.99
N LEU A 92 1.31 9.33 5.97
CA LEU A 92 1.64 8.27 5.02
C LEU A 92 1.67 8.77 3.58
N ARG A 93 0.66 9.52 3.15
CA ARG A 93 0.55 9.99 1.77
C ARG A 93 1.72 10.90 1.40
N ALA A 94 2.02 11.86 2.26
CA ALA A 94 3.12 12.78 2.03
C ALA A 94 4.47 12.05 2.00
N ALA A 95 4.66 11.10 2.91
CA ALA A 95 5.89 10.32 2.97
C ALA A 95 6.12 9.53 1.68
N VAL A 96 5.07 8.90 1.17
CA VAL A 96 5.18 8.09 -0.07
C VAL A 96 5.41 9.00 -1.28
N MET A 97 4.67 10.12 -1.39
CA MET A 97 4.89 11.08 -2.47
C MET A 97 6.32 11.61 -2.46
N ASP A 98 6.82 11.99 -1.31
CA ASP A 98 8.18 12.51 -1.17
C ASP A 98 9.23 11.46 -1.53
N ALA A 99 8.97 10.20 -1.25
CA ALA A 99 9.89 9.11 -1.61
C ALA A 99 10.07 8.97 -3.13
N VAL A 100 9.05 9.34 -3.90
CA VAL A 100 9.11 9.31 -5.38
C VAL A 100 9.82 10.55 -5.91
N LEU A 101 9.69 11.68 -5.24
CA LEU A 101 10.31 12.92 -5.67
C LEU A 101 11.81 12.90 -5.40
#